data_d4d785a34edae02a46972483afc3b24c
#
_entry.id   d4d785a34edae02a46972483afc3b24c
#
_cell.length_a   1.000
_cell.length_b   1.000
_cell.length_c   1.000
_cell.angle_alpha   90.00
_cell.angle_beta   90.00
_cell.angle_gamma   90.00
#
_symmetry.space_group_name_H-M   'P 1'
#
loop_
_entity.id
_entity.type
_entity.pdbx_description
1 polymer ?
#
loop_
_entity_poly.entity_id
_entity_poly.type
_entity_poly.pdbx_seq_one_letter_code
_entity_poly.pdbx_strand_id
1 'polypeptide(L)'
;MSDARWAEVEEDVAAAAGHLARSVELFGAGGFAGEGLEAYKARMAFMHSMQSGHTSLESALVRIMDLLGEEPPIGRDWHADLIRRAARAIGGRPAILPAGIAEAAHETRRFRHVAMRSYGTFEPTRAEPSAAAAGVLAAGLPDAIAVFRRGIDPDG
;
A
#
# COMPACT_ATOMS: atom_id res chain seq x y z
N MET A 1 6.95 -21.76 10.08
CA MET A 1 6.63 -20.35 10.51
C MET A 1 5.34 -20.34 11.30
N SER A 2 5.20 -19.37 12.20
CA SER A 2 4.02 -19.27 13.06
C SER A 2 2.79 -18.80 12.27
N ASP A 3 1.72 -19.60 12.27
CA ASP A 3 0.46 -19.23 11.62
C ASP A 3 -0.15 -17.94 12.18
N ALA A 4 0.01 -17.70 13.49
CA ALA A 4 -0.49 -16.48 14.13
C ALA A 4 0.19 -15.22 13.55
N ARG A 5 1.48 -15.28 13.28
CA ARG A 5 2.21 -14.14 12.69
C ARG A 5 1.82 -13.91 11.24
N TRP A 6 1.53 -14.97 10.49
CA TRP A 6 0.99 -14.83 9.14
C TRP A 6 -0.43 -14.30 9.14
N ALA A 7 -1.24 -14.66 10.14
CA ALA A 7 -2.59 -14.10 10.29
C ALA A 7 -2.54 -12.57 10.44
N GLU A 8 -1.56 -12.04 11.20
CA GLU A 8 -1.37 -10.59 11.32
C GLU A 8 -0.97 -9.94 9.99
N VAL A 9 -0.14 -10.60 9.19
CA VAL A 9 0.19 -10.14 7.84
C VAL A 9 -1.07 -10.11 6.97
N GLU A 10 -1.87 -11.17 7.01
CA GLU A 10 -3.10 -11.25 6.22
C GLU A 10 -4.12 -10.19 6.62
N GLU A 11 -4.21 -9.86 7.91
CA GLU A 11 -5.05 -8.75 8.39
C GLU A 11 -4.59 -7.40 7.82
N ASP A 12 -3.29 -7.13 7.86
CA ASP A 12 -2.74 -5.89 7.30
C ASP A 12 -2.95 -5.83 5.77
N VAL A 13 -2.76 -6.95 5.06
CA VAL A 13 -2.99 -7.03 3.61
C VAL A 13 -4.47 -6.80 3.29
N ALA A 14 -5.38 -7.40 4.04
CA ALA A 14 -6.82 -7.20 3.86
C ALA A 14 -7.21 -5.74 4.13
N ALA A 15 -6.66 -5.14 5.18
CA ALA A 15 -6.90 -3.73 5.50
C ALA A 15 -6.38 -2.82 4.37
N ALA A 16 -5.17 -3.07 3.86
CA ALA A 16 -4.61 -2.31 2.74
C ALA A 16 -5.51 -2.41 1.51
N ALA A 17 -5.87 -3.62 1.09
CA ALA A 17 -6.73 -3.84 -0.07
C ALA A 17 -8.10 -3.18 0.11
N GLY A 18 -8.70 -3.28 1.29
CA GLY A 18 -9.99 -2.67 1.59
C GLY A 18 -9.97 -1.14 1.52
N HIS A 19 -8.99 -0.51 2.15
CA HIS A 19 -8.85 0.96 2.08
C HIS A 19 -8.57 1.44 0.66
N LEU A 20 -7.70 0.75 -0.07
CA LEU A 20 -7.35 1.13 -1.44
C LEU A 20 -8.53 0.92 -2.40
N ALA A 21 -9.31 -0.14 -2.24
CA ALA A 21 -10.55 -0.34 -2.99
C ALA A 21 -11.55 0.80 -2.73
N ARG A 22 -11.67 1.23 -1.47
CA ARG A 22 -12.51 2.37 -1.11
C ARG A 22 -12.00 3.66 -1.76
N SER A 23 -10.68 3.84 -1.85
CA SER A 23 -10.07 4.99 -2.54
C SER A 23 -10.50 5.05 -4.00
N VAL A 24 -10.53 3.91 -4.69
CA VAL A 24 -10.98 3.83 -6.09
C VAL A 24 -12.44 4.24 -6.21
N GLU A 25 -13.30 3.76 -5.32
CA GLU A 25 -14.72 4.14 -5.30
C GLU A 25 -14.90 5.63 -5.07
N LEU A 26 -14.20 6.20 -4.11
CA LEU A 26 -14.26 7.63 -3.79
C LEU A 26 -13.76 8.49 -4.93
N PHE A 27 -12.69 8.09 -5.59
CA PHE A 27 -12.17 8.81 -6.73
C PHE A 27 -13.16 8.79 -7.90
N GLY A 28 -13.76 7.63 -8.17
CA GLY A 28 -14.78 7.48 -9.21
C GLY A 28 -16.06 8.27 -8.93
N ALA A 29 -16.46 8.38 -7.67
CA ALA A 29 -17.62 9.17 -7.26
C ALA A 29 -17.38 10.68 -7.45
N GLY A 30 -16.14 11.13 -7.36
CA GLY A 30 -15.80 12.54 -7.55
C GLY A 30 -16.29 13.43 -6.42
N GLY A 31 -16.82 14.60 -6.78
CA GLY A 31 -17.36 15.55 -5.82
C GLY A 31 -16.30 16.39 -5.12
N PHE A 32 -15.09 16.46 -5.67
CA PHE A 32 -13.96 17.15 -5.06
C PHE A 32 -13.94 18.67 -5.29
N ALA A 33 -14.71 19.15 -6.24
CA ALA A 33 -14.70 20.56 -6.65
C ALA A 33 -15.47 21.44 -5.66
N GLY A 34 -14.96 22.64 -5.44
CA GLY A 34 -15.62 23.65 -4.61
C GLY A 34 -15.15 23.66 -3.18
N GLU A 35 -15.71 24.61 -2.42
CA GLU A 35 -15.32 24.90 -1.04
C GLU A 35 -16.35 24.43 0.00
N GLY A 36 -17.41 23.76 -0.44
CA GLY A 36 -18.49 23.30 0.44
C GLY A 36 -18.09 22.10 1.29
N LEU A 37 -18.94 21.80 2.27
CA LEU A 37 -18.71 20.71 3.22
C LEU A 37 -18.63 19.34 2.52
N GLU A 38 -19.47 19.11 1.51
CA GLU A 38 -19.47 17.82 0.81
C GLU A 38 -18.18 17.61 0.01
N ALA A 39 -17.64 18.65 -0.64
CA ALA A 39 -16.36 18.57 -1.34
C ALA A 39 -15.21 18.36 -0.35
N TYR A 40 -15.25 19.04 0.80
CA TYR A 40 -14.26 18.82 1.87
C TYR A 40 -14.27 17.37 2.34
N LYS A 41 -15.46 16.81 2.62
CA LYS A 41 -15.60 15.40 3.04
C LYS A 41 -15.05 14.44 1.98
N ALA A 42 -15.37 14.68 0.70
CA ALA A 42 -14.90 13.84 -0.40
C ALA A 42 -13.37 13.83 -0.48
N ARG A 43 -12.74 15.00 -0.41
CA ARG A 43 -11.27 15.11 -0.42
C ARG A 43 -10.64 14.42 0.79
N MET A 44 -11.17 14.66 1.98
CA MET A 44 -10.63 14.07 3.22
C MET A 44 -10.80 12.56 3.23
N ALA A 45 -11.95 12.04 2.80
CA ALA A 45 -12.20 10.61 2.72
C ALA A 45 -11.22 9.92 1.76
N PHE A 46 -11.00 10.50 0.57
CA PHE A 46 -10.05 9.96 -0.40
C PHE A 46 -8.62 9.96 0.16
N MET A 47 -8.17 11.09 0.69
CA MET A 47 -6.82 11.21 1.25
C MET A 47 -6.60 10.25 2.42
N HIS A 48 -7.59 10.14 3.31
CA HIS A 48 -7.49 9.23 4.46
C HIS A 48 -7.42 7.76 4.03
N SER A 49 -8.27 7.35 3.08
CA SER A 49 -8.26 5.96 2.60
C SER A 49 -6.95 5.61 1.89
N MET A 50 -6.40 6.51 1.11
CA MET A 50 -5.10 6.33 0.47
C MET A 50 -3.97 6.18 1.51
N GLN A 51 -3.96 7.05 2.51
CA GLN A 51 -2.99 7.00 3.60
C GLN A 51 -3.09 5.71 4.40
N SER A 52 -4.30 5.34 4.81
CA SER A 52 -4.54 4.14 5.62
C SER A 52 -4.18 2.88 4.84
N GLY A 53 -4.53 2.84 3.55
CA GLY A 53 -4.18 1.72 2.69
C GLY A 53 -2.68 1.55 2.53
N HIS A 54 -1.96 2.63 2.27
CA HIS A 54 -0.50 2.58 2.15
C HIS A 54 0.18 2.20 3.48
N THR A 55 -0.28 2.76 4.59
CA THR A 55 0.26 2.43 5.92
C THR A 55 0.08 0.95 6.24
N SER A 56 -1.09 0.37 5.94
CA SER A 56 -1.34 -1.07 6.15
C SER A 56 -0.44 -1.93 5.25
N LEU A 57 -0.19 -1.51 4.01
CA LEU A 57 0.75 -2.17 3.13
C LEU A 57 2.16 -2.20 3.74
N GLU A 58 2.64 -1.05 4.22
CA GLU A 58 3.96 -0.97 4.87
C GLU A 58 4.03 -1.87 6.10
N SER A 59 2.98 -1.89 6.91
CA SER A 59 2.90 -2.77 8.08
C SER A 59 3.03 -4.25 7.69
N ALA A 60 2.33 -4.67 6.64
CA ALA A 60 2.42 -6.04 6.13
C ALA A 60 3.85 -6.38 5.71
N LEU A 61 4.52 -5.49 4.96
CA LEU A 61 5.89 -5.72 4.49
C LEU A 61 6.88 -5.80 5.65
N VAL A 62 6.75 -4.92 6.64
CA VAL A 62 7.61 -4.94 7.84
C VAL A 62 7.43 -6.24 8.61
N ARG A 63 6.17 -6.71 8.79
CA ARG A 63 5.89 -7.99 9.45
C ARG A 63 6.48 -9.17 8.69
N ILE A 64 6.39 -9.16 7.36
CA ILE A 64 6.99 -10.22 6.54
C ILE A 64 8.51 -10.24 6.71
N MET A 65 9.17 -9.08 6.67
CA MET A 65 10.61 -9.01 6.88
C MET A 65 11.01 -9.52 8.27
N ASP A 66 10.24 -9.17 9.30
CA ASP A 66 10.45 -9.67 10.65
C ASP A 66 10.30 -11.21 10.72
N LEU A 67 9.29 -11.77 10.06
CA LEU A 67 9.11 -13.22 9.94
C LEU A 67 10.31 -13.91 9.28
N LEU A 68 10.97 -13.23 8.34
CA LEU A 68 12.13 -13.76 7.62
C LEU A 68 13.45 -13.49 8.35
N GLY A 69 13.43 -12.83 9.50
CA GLY A 69 14.63 -12.44 10.21
C GLY A 69 15.41 -11.30 9.55
N GLU A 70 14.77 -10.55 8.65
CA GLU A 70 15.37 -9.39 8.01
C GLU A 70 15.06 -8.13 8.84
N GLU A 71 16.07 -7.31 9.07
CA GLU A 71 15.84 -6.01 9.70
C GLU A 71 15.22 -5.05 8.71
N PRO A 72 14.08 -4.39 9.05
CA PRO A 72 13.48 -3.37 8.18
C PRO A 72 14.45 -2.22 7.93
N PRO A 73 14.37 -1.55 6.75
CA PRO A 73 15.18 -0.38 6.51
C PRO A 73 14.86 0.75 7.49
N ILE A 74 15.89 1.53 7.82
CA ILE A 74 15.78 2.69 8.70
C ILE A 74 16.33 3.92 7.99
N GLY A 75 16.04 5.11 8.53
CA GLY A 75 16.53 6.37 8.00
C GLY A 75 15.45 7.14 7.25
N ARG A 76 15.87 8.25 6.63
CA ARG A 76 14.95 9.20 6.00
C ARG A 76 14.10 8.59 4.87
N ASP A 77 14.71 7.70 4.09
CA ASP A 77 14.09 7.13 2.89
C ASP A 77 13.57 5.69 3.12
N TRP A 78 13.31 5.32 4.37
CA TRP A 78 12.94 3.95 4.71
C TRP A 78 11.67 3.46 3.98
N HIS A 79 10.71 4.35 3.71
CA HIS A 79 9.48 4.00 2.98
C HIS A 79 9.79 3.51 1.56
N ALA A 80 10.63 4.23 0.84
CA ALA A 80 11.06 3.84 -0.50
C ALA A 80 11.93 2.58 -0.47
N ASP A 81 12.84 2.50 0.49
CA ASP A 81 13.74 1.36 0.63
C ASP A 81 12.99 0.08 1.00
N LEU A 82 11.93 0.18 1.78
CA LEU A 82 11.07 -0.95 2.12
C LEU A 82 10.47 -1.60 0.87
N ILE A 83 9.90 -0.77 -0.02
CA ILE A 83 9.30 -1.24 -1.27
C ILE A 83 10.38 -1.82 -2.20
N ARG A 84 11.53 -1.14 -2.34
CA ARG A 84 12.64 -1.62 -3.16
C ARG A 84 13.14 -2.98 -2.69
N ARG A 85 13.30 -3.16 -1.39
CA ARG A 85 13.73 -4.43 -0.81
C ARG A 85 12.68 -5.52 -1.03
N ALA A 86 11.42 -5.21 -0.86
CA ALA A 86 10.32 -6.14 -1.09
C ALA A 86 10.24 -6.59 -2.56
N ALA A 87 10.66 -5.75 -3.49
CA ALA A 87 10.62 -6.03 -4.92
C ALA A 87 11.81 -6.86 -5.44
N ARG A 88 12.77 -7.20 -4.56
CA ARG A 88 14.00 -7.91 -4.92
C ARG A 88 14.07 -9.29 -4.29
N ALA A 89 14.66 -10.23 -5.02
CA ALA A 89 15.10 -11.50 -4.44
C ALA A 89 16.38 -11.25 -3.65
N ILE A 90 16.39 -11.59 -2.38
CA ILE A 90 17.49 -11.32 -1.46
C ILE A 90 17.65 -12.50 -0.51
N GLY A 91 18.91 -12.90 -0.26
CA GLY A 91 19.19 -13.90 0.77
C GLY A 91 18.54 -15.26 0.54
N GLY A 92 18.36 -15.65 -0.72
CA GLY A 92 17.76 -16.93 -1.08
C GLY A 92 16.23 -16.90 -1.14
N ARG A 93 15.57 -15.83 -0.70
CA ARG A 93 14.13 -15.69 -0.84
C ARG A 93 13.74 -15.02 -2.17
N PRO A 94 12.57 -15.33 -2.72
CA PRO A 94 12.06 -14.61 -3.89
C PRO A 94 11.66 -13.17 -3.53
N ALA A 95 11.35 -12.36 -4.53
CA ALA A 95 10.74 -11.06 -4.30
C ALA A 95 9.38 -11.23 -3.60
N ILE A 96 9.09 -10.36 -2.63
CA ILE A 96 7.80 -10.34 -1.95
C ILE A 96 6.73 -9.75 -2.88
N LEU A 97 7.08 -8.67 -3.55
CA LEU A 97 6.19 -7.96 -4.47
C LEU A 97 6.66 -8.14 -5.92
N PRO A 98 5.75 -8.56 -6.82
CA PRO A 98 6.03 -8.48 -8.26
C PRO A 98 6.26 -7.03 -8.70
N ALA A 99 6.95 -6.84 -9.82
CA ALA A 99 7.33 -5.52 -10.32
C ALA A 99 6.15 -4.55 -10.45
N GLY A 100 5.03 -4.99 -11.02
CA GLY A 100 3.84 -4.13 -11.19
C GLY A 100 3.20 -3.72 -9.87
N ILE A 101 3.19 -4.59 -8.89
CA ILE A 101 2.69 -4.30 -7.53
C ILE A 101 3.64 -3.32 -6.83
N ALA A 102 4.94 -3.52 -6.96
CA ALA A 102 5.95 -2.62 -6.38
C ALA A 102 5.86 -1.21 -6.99
N GLU A 103 5.67 -1.09 -8.29
CA GLU A 103 5.46 0.20 -8.96
C GLU A 103 4.23 0.93 -8.42
N ALA A 104 3.12 0.21 -8.27
CA ALA A 104 1.90 0.76 -7.69
C ALA A 104 2.12 1.21 -6.25
N ALA A 105 2.87 0.45 -5.46
CA ALA A 105 3.22 0.81 -4.08
C ALA A 105 4.06 2.09 -4.03
N HIS A 106 5.01 2.26 -4.95
CA HIS A 106 5.79 3.51 -5.06
C HIS A 106 4.89 4.70 -5.39
N GLU A 107 3.88 4.51 -6.24
CA GLU A 107 2.95 5.58 -6.60
C GLU A 107 2.08 6.01 -5.41
N THR A 108 1.53 5.06 -4.65
CA THR A 108 0.77 5.38 -3.44
C THR A 108 1.64 6.01 -2.36
N ARG A 109 2.91 5.61 -2.28
CA ARG A 109 3.89 6.24 -1.39
C ARG A 109 4.10 7.71 -1.74
N ARG A 110 4.29 8.00 -3.02
CA ARG A 110 4.46 9.40 -3.49
C ARG A 110 3.23 10.24 -3.19
N PHE A 111 2.04 9.70 -3.41
CA PHE A 111 0.79 10.39 -3.07
C PHE A 111 0.73 10.73 -1.58
N ARG A 112 1.01 9.75 -0.71
CA ARG A 112 1.01 9.96 0.73
C ARG A 112 1.96 11.09 1.14
N HIS A 113 3.15 11.12 0.56
CA HIS A 113 4.16 12.14 0.85
C HIS A 113 3.68 13.54 0.47
N VAL A 114 3.08 13.69 -0.70
CA VAL A 114 2.53 14.96 -1.20
C VAL A 114 1.31 15.37 -0.38
N ALA A 115 0.39 14.46 -0.12
CA ALA A 115 -0.84 14.73 0.63
C ALA A 115 -0.55 15.22 2.05
N MET A 116 0.46 14.67 2.71
CA MET A 116 0.83 15.09 4.06
C MET A 116 1.44 16.49 4.12
N ARG A 117 2.02 16.97 3.01
CA ARG A 117 2.65 18.30 2.96
C ARG A 117 1.72 19.41 2.49
N SER A 118 0.66 19.08 1.78
CA SER A 118 -0.15 20.05 1.03
C SER A 118 -1.66 19.84 1.25
N TYR A 119 -2.09 19.90 2.49
CA TYR A 119 -3.50 19.72 2.85
C TYR A 119 -4.48 20.62 2.08
N GLY A 120 -4.01 21.75 1.54
CA GLY A 120 -4.85 22.72 0.85
C GLY A 120 -4.89 22.57 -0.68
N THR A 121 -4.11 21.66 -1.27
CA THR A 121 -3.91 21.62 -2.73
C THR A 121 -4.22 20.26 -3.35
N PHE A 122 -5.35 19.64 -2.95
CA PHE A 122 -5.79 18.43 -3.62
C PHE A 122 -6.26 18.74 -5.04
N GLU A 123 -5.56 18.21 -6.03
CA GLU A 123 -5.93 18.32 -7.44
C GLU A 123 -6.30 16.94 -7.99
N PRO A 124 -7.58 16.71 -8.37
CA PRO A 124 -8.03 15.41 -8.87
C PRO A 124 -7.21 14.86 -10.04
N THR A 125 -6.82 15.75 -10.98
CA THR A 125 -6.04 15.34 -12.15
C THR A 125 -4.67 14.78 -11.79
N ARG A 126 -4.05 15.33 -10.74
CA ARG A 126 -2.76 14.83 -10.23
C ARG A 126 -2.90 13.56 -9.41
N ALA A 127 -4.07 13.31 -8.85
CA ALA A 127 -4.36 12.12 -8.06
C ALA A 127 -4.72 10.91 -8.91
N GLU A 128 -5.02 11.09 -10.20
CA GLU A 128 -5.43 9.99 -11.10
C GLU A 128 -4.43 8.84 -11.15
N PRO A 129 -3.12 9.06 -11.33
CA PRO A 129 -2.15 7.95 -11.29
C PRO A 129 -2.14 7.21 -9.96
N SER A 130 -2.33 7.91 -8.86
CA SER A 130 -2.36 7.32 -7.53
C SER A 130 -3.62 6.48 -7.31
N ALA A 131 -4.77 6.95 -7.81
CA ALA A 131 -6.02 6.19 -7.77
C ALA A 131 -5.92 4.91 -8.63
N ALA A 132 -5.29 5.00 -9.79
CA ALA A 132 -5.03 3.84 -10.65
C ALA A 132 -4.12 2.83 -9.93
N ALA A 133 -3.07 3.30 -9.27
CA ALA A 133 -2.17 2.47 -8.47
C ALA A 133 -2.91 1.79 -7.31
N ALA A 134 -3.81 2.51 -6.65
CA ALA A 134 -4.66 1.95 -5.60
C ALA A 134 -5.49 0.77 -6.12
N GLY A 135 -6.02 0.89 -7.33
CA GLY A 135 -6.77 -0.18 -7.99
C GLY A 135 -5.92 -1.41 -8.26
N VAL A 136 -4.70 -1.22 -8.72
CA VAL A 136 -3.73 -2.31 -8.96
C VAL A 136 -3.42 -3.04 -7.66
N LEU A 137 -3.16 -2.30 -6.59
CA LEU A 137 -2.87 -2.88 -5.26
C LEU A 137 -4.09 -3.59 -4.68
N ALA A 138 -5.26 -2.98 -4.74
CA ALA A 138 -6.48 -3.60 -4.21
C ALA A 138 -6.79 -4.93 -4.89
N ALA A 139 -6.58 -5.01 -6.21
CA ALA A 139 -6.83 -6.22 -6.99
C ALA A 139 -5.71 -7.27 -6.84
N GLY A 140 -4.45 -6.86 -6.73
CA GLY A 140 -3.31 -7.77 -6.87
C GLY A 140 -2.50 -8.06 -5.61
N LEU A 141 -2.57 -7.20 -4.59
CA LEU A 141 -1.75 -7.36 -3.39
C LEU A 141 -2.04 -8.66 -2.61
N PRO A 142 -3.31 -9.02 -2.33
CA PRO A 142 -3.59 -10.26 -1.60
C PRO A 142 -3.02 -11.50 -2.28
N ASP A 143 -3.18 -11.62 -3.58
CA ASP A 143 -2.66 -12.76 -4.34
C ASP A 143 -1.13 -12.78 -4.37
N ALA A 144 -0.50 -11.60 -4.52
CA ALA A 144 0.96 -11.49 -4.52
C ALA A 144 1.56 -12.02 -3.20
N ILE A 145 0.97 -11.62 -2.07
CA ILE A 145 1.44 -12.08 -0.75
C ILE A 145 1.15 -13.57 -0.55
N ALA A 146 0.00 -14.06 -1.01
CA ALA A 146 -0.32 -15.48 -0.93
C ALA A 146 0.65 -16.33 -1.76
N VAL A 147 1.00 -15.89 -2.96
CA VAL A 147 2.01 -16.56 -3.82
C VAL A 147 3.37 -16.57 -3.13
N PHE A 148 3.79 -15.43 -2.56
CA PHE A 148 5.04 -15.35 -1.83
C PHE A 148 5.09 -16.33 -0.67
N ARG A 149 4.04 -16.36 0.17
CA ARG A 149 3.95 -17.28 1.31
C ARG A 149 4.10 -18.74 0.89
N ARG A 150 3.38 -19.14 -0.17
CA ARG A 150 3.49 -20.52 -0.69
C ARG A 150 4.89 -20.85 -1.20
N GLY A 151 5.59 -19.85 -1.75
CA GLY A 151 6.94 -20.02 -2.27
C GLY A 151 8.00 -20.26 -1.20
N ILE A 152 7.81 -19.69 0.00
CA ILE A 152 8.78 -19.82 1.10
C ILE A 152 8.36 -20.86 2.14
N ASP A 153 7.10 -21.23 2.21
CA ASP A 153 6.55 -22.19 3.19
C ASP A 153 5.44 -23.02 2.54
N PRO A 154 5.83 -23.96 1.63
CA PRO A 154 4.84 -24.73 0.86
C PRO A 154 3.95 -25.63 1.72
N ASP A 155 4.44 -26.04 2.90
CA ASP A 155 3.77 -26.97 3.81
C ASP A 155 3.12 -26.27 5.02
N GLY A 156 3.22 -24.94 5.05
CA GLY A 156 2.71 -24.11 6.15
C GLY A 156 1.23 -23.82 6.15
#